data_5a561f82db8b87768387aff53276cd5c
#
_entry.id   5a561f82db8b87768387aff53276cd5c
#
_cell.length_a   1.000
_cell.length_b   1.000
_cell.length_c   1.000
_cell.angle_alpha   90.00
_cell.angle_beta   90.00
_cell.angle_gamma   90.00
#
_symmetry.space_group_name_H-M   'P 1'
#
loop_
_entity.id
_entity.type
_entity.pdbx_description
1 polymer ?
#
loop_
_entity_poly.entity_id
_entity_poly.type
_entity_poly.pdbx_seq_one_letter_code
_entity_poly.pdbx_strand_id
1 'polypeptide(L)'
;MSAVFFRLNAVFAVALFVYLAVGIVRARQWRQMAVLSKLVLLGMGNALFYAGAFGLLDEGVRWSLYGAFYVVIALILTMGRRLVPLCTASGVEPRVTLRNSLWLDMSSLVLLVVFWIAEVFLQQRGVAAAASALMFLVNATRLAFWYTPGIWN
;
A
#
# COMPACT_ATOMS: atom_id res chain seq x y z
N MET A 1 -20.31 14.19 21.08
CA MET A 1 -20.18 14.28 19.61
C MET A 1 -19.25 13.22 19.02
N SER A 2 -18.15 12.86 19.64
CA SER A 2 -17.17 11.88 19.14
C SER A 2 -17.72 10.44 18.91
N ALA A 3 -18.57 9.93 19.80
CA ALA A 3 -19.09 8.56 19.69
C ALA A 3 -20.02 8.34 18.48
N VAL A 4 -20.76 9.36 18.06
CA VAL A 4 -21.63 9.28 16.88
C VAL A 4 -20.79 9.24 15.60
N PHE A 5 -19.76 10.08 15.50
CA PHE A 5 -18.82 10.06 14.36
C PHE A 5 -18.06 8.74 14.26
N PHE A 6 -17.66 8.16 15.40
CA PHE A 6 -17.04 6.85 15.44
C PHE A 6 -17.96 5.76 14.86
N ARG A 7 -19.23 5.71 15.31
CA ARG A 7 -20.21 4.73 14.83
C ARG A 7 -20.47 4.87 13.35
N LEU A 8 -20.66 6.09 12.86
CA LEU A 8 -20.88 6.37 11.44
C LEU A 8 -19.67 5.94 10.59
N ASN A 9 -18.45 6.27 11.04
CA ASN A 9 -17.23 5.91 10.34
C ASN A 9 -16.98 4.40 10.34
N ALA A 10 -17.23 3.72 11.46
CA ALA A 10 -17.14 2.26 11.55
C ALA A 10 -18.16 1.57 10.64
N VAL A 11 -19.42 2.01 10.63
CA VAL A 11 -20.46 1.46 9.74
C VAL A 11 -20.10 1.68 8.28
N PHE A 12 -19.61 2.87 7.92
CA PHE A 12 -19.15 3.16 6.56
C PHE A 12 -18.00 2.27 6.14
N ALA A 13 -16.97 2.11 6.99
CA ALA A 13 -15.80 1.27 6.69
C ALA A 13 -16.20 -0.20 6.51
N VAL A 14 -17.08 -0.72 7.36
CA VAL A 14 -17.60 -2.10 7.25
C VAL A 14 -18.44 -2.26 5.99
N ALA A 15 -19.34 -1.34 5.70
CA ALA A 15 -20.17 -1.38 4.50
C ALA A 15 -19.33 -1.35 3.22
N LEU A 16 -18.32 -0.47 3.16
CA LEU A 16 -17.39 -0.39 2.04
C LEU A 16 -16.60 -1.69 1.87
N PHE A 17 -16.10 -2.25 2.97
CA PHE A 17 -15.38 -3.52 2.95
C PHE A 17 -16.26 -4.66 2.44
N VAL A 18 -17.47 -4.81 2.96
CA VAL A 18 -18.41 -5.86 2.56
C VAL A 18 -18.78 -5.70 1.07
N TYR A 19 -19.07 -4.48 0.63
CA TYR A 19 -19.42 -4.21 -0.77
C TYR A 19 -18.28 -4.61 -1.73
N LEU A 20 -17.04 -4.22 -1.43
CA LEU A 20 -15.88 -4.57 -2.23
C LEU A 20 -15.55 -6.06 -2.16
N ALA A 21 -15.62 -6.67 -0.97
CA ALA A 21 -15.37 -8.10 -0.81
C ALA A 21 -16.35 -8.95 -1.63
N VAL A 22 -17.65 -8.63 -1.57
CA VAL A 22 -18.69 -9.31 -2.35
C VAL A 22 -18.44 -9.15 -3.85
N GLY A 23 -18.09 -7.94 -4.31
CA GLY A 23 -17.77 -7.67 -5.71
C GLY A 23 -16.58 -8.50 -6.21
N ILE A 24 -15.48 -8.56 -5.43
CA ILE A 24 -14.26 -9.30 -5.79
C ILE A 24 -14.50 -10.81 -5.80
N VAL A 25 -15.19 -11.34 -4.79
CA VAL A 25 -15.50 -12.77 -4.69
C VAL A 25 -16.45 -13.18 -5.83
N ARG A 26 -17.48 -12.39 -6.09
CA ARG A 26 -18.47 -12.68 -7.15
C ARG A 26 -17.86 -12.64 -8.57
N ALA A 27 -16.92 -11.71 -8.79
CA ALA A 27 -16.20 -11.60 -10.06
C ALA A 27 -15.02 -12.57 -10.19
N ARG A 28 -14.73 -13.40 -9.18
CA ARG A 28 -13.55 -14.31 -9.10
C ARG A 28 -12.21 -13.62 -9.38
N GLN A 29 -12.10 -12.34 -9.08
CA GLN A 29 -10.91 -11.54 -9.36
C GLN A 29 -9.90 -11.61 -8.21
N TRP A 30 -9.32 -12.79 -7.98
CA TRP A 30 -8.33 -13.04 -6.93
C TRP A 30 -7.13 -12.08 -6.95
N ARG A 31 -6.81 -11.53 -8.13
CA ARG A 31 -5.73 -10.55 -8.29
C ARG A 31 -6.02 -9.21 -7.56
N GLN A 32 -7.26 -8.94 -7.19
CA GLN A 32 -7.65 -7.72 -6.46
C GLN A 32 -7.62 -7.92 -4.93
N MET A 33 -7.41 -9.15 -4.44
CA MET A 33 -7.28 -9.44 -3.00
C MET A 33 -6.15 -8.62 -2.34
N ALA A 34 -5.09 -8.33 -3.09
CA ALA A 34 -4.01 -7.46 -2.59
C ALA A 34 -4.45 -6.01 -2.29
N VAL A 35 -5.46 -5.50 -2.99
CA VAL A 35 -6.06 -4.18 -2.69
C VAL A 35 -6.99 -4.28 -1.50
N LEU A 36 -7.80 -5.34 -1.44
CA LEU A 36 -8.71 -5.59 -0.34
C LEU A 36 -7.97 -5.73 0.99
N SER A 37 -6.84 -6.47 1.02
CA SER A 37 -6.03 -6.60 2.23
C SER A 37 -5.53 -5.26 2.77
N LYS A 38 -5.18 -4.31 1.91
CA LYS A 38 -4.77 -2.97 2.33
C LYS A 38 -5.92 -2.13 2.86
N LEU A 39 -7.11 -2.34 2.32
CA LEU A 39 -8.32 -1.70 2.82
C LEU A 39 -8.66 -2.20 4.24
N VAL A 40 -8.49 -3.51 4.49
CA VAL A 40 -8.63 -4.07 5.84
C VAL A 40 -7.62 -3.45 6.80
N LEU A 41 -6.34 -3.37 6.39
CA LEU A 41 -5.30 -2.74 7.19
C LEU A 41 -5.60 -1.27 7.51
N LEU A 42 -6.15 -0.54 6.54
CA LEU A 42 -6.58 0.85 6.74
C LEU A 42 -7.74 0.94 7.76
N GLY A 43 -8.70 0.01 7.67
CA GLY A 43 -9.80 -0.11 8.64
C GLY A 43 -9.30 -0.45 10.05
N MET A 44 -8.33 -1.34 10.18
CA MET A 44 -7.68 -1.67 11.46
C MET A 44 -6.92 -0.45 12.02
N GLY A 45 -6.21 0.30 11.16
CA GLY A 45 -5.57 1.55 11.54
C GLY A 45 -6.57 2.56 12.10
N ASN A 46 -7.72 2.69 11.45
CA ASN A 46 -8.80 3.57 11.91
C ASN A 46 -9.33 3.14 13.30
N ALA A 47 -9.53 1.84 13.53
CA ALA A 47 -9.93 1.31 14.83
C ALA A 47 -8.87 1.59 15.93
N LEU A 48 -7.58 1.43 15.61
CA LEU A 48 -6.47 1.76 16.50
C LEU A 48 -6.42 3.26 16.83
N PHE A 49 -6.71 4.12 15.86
CA PHE A 49 -6.79 5.56 16.08
C PHE A 49 -7.83 5.91 17.14
N TYR A 50 -9.03 5.36 17.02
CA TYR A 50 -10.08 5.61 18.01
C TYR A 50 -9.76 4.98 19.37
N ALA A 51 -9.14 3.80 19.41
CA ALA A 51 -8.68 3.20 20.65
C ALA A 51 -7.66 4.10 21.38
N GLY A 52 -6.74 4.72 20.64
CA GLY A 52 -5.82 5.72 21.19
C GLY A 52 -6.52 7.01 21.61
N ALA A 53 -7.46 7.52 20.80
CA ALA A 53 -8.21 8.73 21.10
C ALA A 53 -9.13 8.60 22.33
N PHE A 54 -9.59 7.39 22.63
CA PHE A 54 -10.36 7.10 23.86
C PHE A 54 -9.48 6.78 25.08
N GLY A 55 -8.14 6.85 24.96
CA GLY A 55 -7.21 6.59 26.05
C GLY A 55 -7.06 5.12 26.42
N LEU A 56 -7.47 4.19 25.53
CA LEU A 56 -7.28 2.75 25.73
C LEU A 56 -5.85 2.30 25.40
N LEU A 57 -5.15 3.08 24.57
CA LEU A 57 -3.77 2.82 24.12
C LEU A 57 -3.00 4.15 24.07
N ASP A 58 -1.96 4.32 24.87
CA ASP A 58 -1.20 5.56 24.96
C ASP A 58 -0.54 5.96 23.61
N GLU A 59 -0.05 4.99 22.85
CA GLU A 59 0.61 5.18 21.56
C GLU A 59 -0.33 4.90 20.35
N GLY A 60 -1.61 4.61 20.59
CA GLY A 60 -2.56 4.15 19.57
C GLY A 60 -2.74 5.14 18.42
N VAL A 61 -2.80 6.43 18.72
CA VAL A 61 -2.92 7.50 17.71
C VAL A 61 -1.68 7.55 16.82
N ARG A 62 -0.49 7.48 17.42
CA ARG A 62 0.78 7.50 16.68
C ARG A 62 0.91 6.29 15.76
N TRP A 63 0.70 5.08 16.28
CA TRP A 63 0.78 3.85 15.49
C TRP A 63 -0.23 3.82 14.35
N SER A 64 -1.43 4.33 14.59
CA SER A 64 -2.48 4.42 13.58
C SER A 64 -2.11 5.37 12.45
N LEU A 65 -1.63 6.58 12.76
CA LEU A 65 -1.26 7.57 11.75
C LEU A 65 -0.11 7.09 10.87
N TYR A 66 0.96 6.59 11.49
CA TYR A 66 2.09 6.02 10.75
C TYR A 66 1.66 4.78 9.95
N GLY A 67 0.89 3.87 10.56
CA GLY A 67 0.37 2.68 9.88
C GLY A 67 -0.49 3.03 8.66
N ALA A 68 -1.42 3.96 8.80
CA ALA A 68 -2.25 4.43 7.68
C ALA A 68 -1.41 5.03 6.55
N PHE A 69 -0.41 5.84 6.88
CA PHE A 69 0.50 6.43 5.90
C PHE A 69 1.25 5.35 5.11
N TYR A 70 1.82 4.34 5.79
CA TYR A 70 2.53 3.25 5.11
C TYR A 70 1.60 2.36 4.29
N VAL A 71 0.36 2.14 4.74
CA VAL A 71 -0.64 1.41 3.95
C VAL A 71 -0.99 2.18 2.66
N VAL A 72 -1.09 3.50 2.71
CA VAL A 72 -1.30 4.33 1.51
C VAL A 72 -0.11 4.22 0.56
N ILE A 73 1.14 4.29 1.04
CA ILE A 73 2.33 4.08 0.21
C ILE A 73 2.31 2.68 -0.43
N ALA A 74 1.98 1.64 0.34
CA ALA A 74 1.85 0.27 -0.17
C ALA A 74 0.78 0.17 -1.26
N LEU A 75 -0.31 0.91 -1.13
CA LEU A 75 -1.39 0.98 -2.11
C LEU A 75 -0.89 1.65 -3.41
N ILE A 76 -0.20 2.78 -3.30
CA ILE A 76 0.39 3.50 -4.45
C ILE A 76 1.38 2.60 -5.19
N LEU A 77 2.30 1.92 -4.46
CA LEU A 77 3.27 0.98 -5.06
C LEU A 77 2.56 -0.18 -5.78
N THR A 78 1.48 -0.70 -5.20
CA THR A 78 0.73 -1.81 -5.78
C THR A 78 -0.06 -1.39 -7.03
N MET A 79 -0.64 -0.19 -7.01
CA MET A 79 -1.38 0.35 -8.16
C MET A 79 -0.43 0.80 -9.28
N GLY A 80 0.66 1.49 -8.94
CA GLY A 80 1.69 1.91 -9.89
C GLY A 80 2.24 0.74 -10.70
N ARG A 81 2.47 -0.39 -10.05
CA ARG A 81 2.87 -1.64 -10.71
C ARG A 81 1.93 -2.10 -11.83
N ARG A 82 0.64 -1.85 -11.70
CA ARG A 82 -0.36 -2.24 -12.68
C ARG A 82 -0.58 -1.18 -13.74
N LEU A 83 -0.67 0.07 -13.32
CA LEU A 83 -1.02 1.19 -14.18
C LEU A 83 0.13 1.62 -15.08
N VAL A 84 1.34 1.75 -14.54
CA VAL A 84 2.48 2.24 -15.32
C VAL A 84 2.78 1.35 -16.53
N PRO A 85 2.96 0.02 -16.39
CA PRO A 85 3.20 -0.83 -17.55
C PRO A 85 2.04 -0.85 -18.55
N LEU A 86 0.80 -0.76 -18.04
CA LEU A 86 -0.39 -0.74 -18.91
C LEU A 86 -0.45 0.55 -19.75
N CYS A 87 -0.24 1.70 -19.12
CA CYS A 87 -0.25 2.99 -19.79
C CYS A 87 0.93 3.12 -20.77
N THR A 88 2.13 2.67 -20.39
CA THR A 88 3.29 2.69 -21.26
C THR A 88 3.10 1.79 -22.47
N ALA A 89 2.61 0.56 -22.28
CA ALA A 89 2.37 -0.36 -23.37
C ALA A 89 1.27 0.11 -24.32
N SER A 90 0.33 0.93 -23.86
CA SER A 90 -0.75 1.49 -24.69
C SER A 90 -0.32 2.78 -25.43
N GLY A 91 0.69 3.48 -24.94
CA GLY A 91 1.14 4.78 -25.48
C GLY A 91 2.31 4.69 -26.46
N VAL A 92 2.90 3.51 -26.65
CA VAL A 92 4.09 3.33 -27.51
C VAL A 92 3.77 2.41 -28.70
N GLU A 93 4.09 2.86 -29.92
CA GLU A 93 4.07 2.04 -31.13
C GLU A 93 5.51 1.78 -31.60
N PRO A 94 5.92 0.51 -31.87
CA PRO A 94 5.19 -0.74 -31.76
C PRO A 94 4.97 -1.18 -30.29
N ARG A 95 3.91 -1.94 -30.04
CA ARG A 95 3.57 -2.43 -28.67
C ARG A 95 4.75 -3.15 -28.04
N VAL A 96 5.24 -2.62 -26.92
CA VAL A 96 6.36 -3.18 -26.17
C VAL A 96 5.83 -4.00 -24.99
N THR A 97 6.32 -5.22 -24.84
CA THR A 97 6.04 -6.04 -23.63
C THR A 97 7.01 -5.66 -22.53
N LEU A 98 6.53 -4.92 -21.55
CA LEU A 98 7.32 -4.52 -20.38
C LEU A 98 7.53 -5.70 -19.43
N ARG A 99 8.77 -5.89 -18.99
CA ARG A 99 9.15 -6.96 -18.08
C ARG A 99 8.72 -6.63 -16.66
N ASN A 100 7.68 -7.29 -16.17
CA ASN A 100 7.22 -7.14 -14.79
C ASN A 100 7.68 -8.34 -13.96
N SER A 101 8.54 -8.11 -12.96
CA SER A 101 9.07 -9.16 -12.07
C SER A 101 8.30 -9.17 -10.74
N LEU A 102 7.65 -10.30 -10.44
CA LEU A 102 6.97 -10.52 -9.16
C LEU A 102 7.91 -10.40 -7.96
N TRP A 103 9.20 -10.80 -8.15
CA TRP A 103 10.21 -10.73 -7.09
C TRP A 103 10.51 -9.30 -6.68
N LEU A 104 10.65 -8.36 -7.63
CA LEU A 104 10.87 -6.94 -7.35
C LEU A 104 9.67 -6.32 -6.64
N ASP A 105 8.48 -6.78 -6.97
CA ASP A 105 7.25 -6.29 -6.34
C ASP A 105 7.13 -6.75 -4.89
N MET A 106 7.40 -8.05 -4.65
CA MET A 106 7.36 -8.62 -3.31
C MET A 106 8.47 -8.02 -2.43
N SER A 107 9.69 -7.90 -2.95
CA SER A 107 10.81 -7.30 -2.21
C SER A 107 10.53 -5.85 -1.83
N SER A 108 9.94 -5.04 -2.72
CA SER A 108 9.54 -3.67 -2.42
C SER A 108 8.52 -3.58 -1.28
N LEU A 109 7.52 -4.45 -1.27
CA LEU A 109 6.50 -4.48 -0.21
C LEU A 109 7.07 -5.00 1.12
N VAL A 110 7.92 -6.03 1.08
CA VAL A 110 8.59 -6.56 2.28
C VAL A 110 9.50 -5.50 2.89
N LEU A 111 10.31 -4.81 2.07
CA LEU A 111 11.18 -3.73 2.53
C LEU A 111 10.39 -2.56 3.14
N LEU A 112 9.21 -2.25 2.59
CA LEU A 112 8.32 -1.24 3.15
C LEU A 112 7.82 -1.64 4.54
N VAL A 113 7.46 -2.91 4.74
CA VAL A 113 7.03 -3.43 6.04
C VAL A 113 8.19 -3.42 7.04
N VAL A 114 9.39 -3.85 6.61
CA VAL A 114 10.60 -3.83 7.45
C VAL A 114 10.94 -2.39 7.86
N PHE A 115 10.88 -1.45 6.92
CA PHE A 115 11.09 -0.04 7.19
C PHE A 115 10.08 0.50 8.21
N TRP A 116 8.79 0.19 8.03
CA TRP A 116 7.74 0.59 8.97
C TRP A 116 7.97 0.05 10.38
N ILE A 117 8.29 -1.24 10.51
CA ILE A 117 8.59 -1.86 11.81
C ILE A 117 9.82 -1.23 12.44
N ALA A 118 10.89 -1.03 11.67
CA ALA A 118 12.14 -0.45 12.18
C ALA A 118 11.96 0.99 12.67
N GLU A 119 11.14 1.79 11.98
CA GLU A 119 10.94 3.20 12.33
C GLU A 119 9.94 3.38 13.47
N VAL A 120 8.80 2.66 13.43
CA VAL A 120 7.71 2.89 14.39
C VAL A 120 7.92 2.14 15.70
N PHE A 121 8.39 0.89 15.65
CA PHE A 121 8.50 0.04 16.83
C PHE A 121 9.93 -0.04 17.39
N LEU A 122 10.93 -0.21 16.53
CA LEU A 122 12.32 -0.38 16.97
C LEU A 122 13.03 0.97 17.16
N GLN A 123 12.58 2.03 16.50
CA GLN A 123 13.21 3.37 16.49
C GLN A 123 14.70 3.33 16.11
N GLN A 124 15.13 2.30 15.37
CA GLN A 124 16.50 2.09 14.94
C GLN A 124 16.77 2.80 13.61
N ARG A 125 17.31 4.01 13.69
CA ARG A 125 17.60 4.86 12.52
C ARG A 125 18.49 4.17 11.48
N GLY A 126 19.46 3.35 11.91
CA GLY A 126 20.37 2.63 11.01
C GLY A 126 19.64 1.58 10.16
N VAL A 127 18.76 0.78 10.76
CA VAL A 127 17.96 -0.23 10.05
C VAL A 127 16.96 0.45 9.11
N ALA A 128 16.30 1.52 9.56
CA ALA A 128 15.40 2.29 8.73
C ALA A 128 16.11 2.90 7.50
N ALA A 129 17.30 3.49 7.71
CA ALA A 129 18.11 4.03 6.60
C ALA A 129 18.53 2.95 5.60
N ALA A 130 18.98 1.78 6.07
CA ALA A 130 19.34 0.67 5.20
C ALA A 130 18.13 0.14 4.41
N ALA A 131 16.98 -0.04 5.07
CA ALA A 131 15.75 -0.50 4.42
C ALA A 131 15.24 0.51 3.38
N SER A 132 15.30 1.81 3.65
CA SER A 132 14.91 2.86 2.69
C SER A 132 15.85 2.91 1.49
N ALA A 133 17.17 2.77 1.69
CA ALA A 133 18.14 2.71 0.60
C ALA A 133 17.92 1.49 -0.30
N LEU A 134 17.69 0.32 0.29
CA LEU A 134 17.36 -0.90 -0.48
C LEU A 134 16.02 -0.75 -1.22
N MET A 135 15.01 -0.17 -0.59
CA MET A 135 13.73 0.10 -1.24
C MET A 135 13.87 1.07 -2.42
N PHE A 136 14.72 2.09 -2.27
CA PHE A 136 15.05 3.00 -3.37
C PHE A 136 15.71 2.25 -4.54
N LEU A 137 16.72 1.41 -4.29
CA LEU A 137 17.41 0.63 -5.31
C LEU A 137 16.45 -0.33 -6.04
N VAL A 138 15.60 -1.04 -5.29
CA VAL A 138 14.60 -1.95 -5.88
C VAL A 138 13.60 -1.20 -6.77
N ASN A 139 13.12 -0.04 -6.33
CA ASN A 139 12.19 0.74 -7.15
C ASN A 139 12.88 1.44 -8.32
N ALA A 140 14.14 1.87 -8.19
CA ALA A 140 14.93 2.43 -9.28
C ALA A 140 15.21 1.39 -10.38
N THR A 141 15.61 0.17 -10.01
CA THR A 141 15.78 -0.93 -10.98
C THR A 141 14.47 -1.28 -11.67
N ARG A 142 13.36 -1.25 -10.94
CA ARG A 142 12.01 -1.47 -11.50
C ARG A 142 11.65 -0.39 -12.52
N LEU A 143 11.94 0.88 -12.23
CA LEU A 143 11.73 1.98 -13.15
C LEU A 143 12.57 1.82 -14.42
N ALA A 144 13.83 1.39 -14.27
CA ALA A 144 14.72 1.10 -15.39
C ALA A 144 14.18 -0.02 -16.30
N PHE A 145 13.53 -1.06 -15.73
CA PHE A 145 12.88 -2.11 -16.54
C PHE A 145 11.62 -1.65 -17.27
N TRP A 146 10.99 -0.57 -16.83
CA TRP A 146 9.83 0.02 -17.49
C TRP A 146 10.21 1.09 -18.50
N TYR A 147 11.48 1.53 -18.48
CA TYR A 147 11.97 2.50 -19.44
C TYR A 147 12.07 1.87 -20.84
N THR A 148 11.49 2.54 -21.82
CA THR A 148 11.62 2.18 -23.24
C THR A 148 11.92 3.46 -24.04
N PRO A 149 12.92 3.43 -24.95
CA PRO A 149 13.29 4.63 -25.73
C PRO A 149 12.15 5.20 -26.58
N GLY A 150 11.19 4.34 -26.97
CA GLY A 150 10.03 4.75 -27.77
C GLY A 150 9.05 5.71 -27.08
N ILE A 151 9.25 6.02 -25.78
CA ILE A 151 8.40 7.00 -25.07
C ILE A 151 8.65 8.44 -25.56
N TRP A 152 9.80 8.69 -26.18
CA TRP A 152 10.22 10.03 -26.61
C TRP A 152 10.00 10.33 -28.11
N ASN A 153 9.48 9.37 -28.84
CA ASN A 153 9.11 9.52 -30.25
C ASN A 153 7.58 9.59 -30.38
#